data_0de015575291d698d34443f4e6514ee3
#
_entry.id   0de015575291d698d34443f4e6514ee3
#
_cell.length_a   1.000
_cell.length_b   1.000
_cell.length_c   1.000
_cell.angle_alpha   90.00
_cell.angle_beta   90.00
_cell.angle_gamma   90.00
#
_symmetry.space_group_name_H-M   'P 1'
#
loop_
_entity.id
_entity.type
_entity.pdbx_description
1 polymer ?
#
loop_
_entity_poly.entity_id
_entity_poly.type
_entity_poly.pdbx_seq_one_letter_code
_entity_poly.pdbx_strand_id
1 'polypeptide(L)'
;MHKTIFTMARHYNNKNNKYKKKSQEIDFIVREECELMEFLMKAMDGISRTKVKKMLTYDLVNVNDKAVSQHDFLLKPNMRVTIKKSSEGNRFKNFWVKIVFEDDHILVIEKKPGILSSSTSPKDESVKSILNYYLDKSHQHANAHTVHRLDKFTSGLMIFAKSKKVALEFEEDWKERVYDRRYVALVHGELPKSQGTIASWLKDDSHYVTHSSQEDNGGKYAVSHYKKLKSGNGYSLVEMQLETGRKNQIRVHLQDLGCPVVGDSKYGDGSDPIRRLGLHAYKLCFKHPVTGEDMKFETDIPKAFYEPIES
;
A
#
# COMPACT_ATOMS: atom_id res chain seq x y z
N MET A 1 -9.53 0.99 54.90
CA MET A 1 -8.95 0.72 53.55
C MET A 1 -9.97 -0.05 52.74
N HIS A 2 -10.83 0.64 51.98
CA HIS A 2 -11.82 -0.01 51.11
C HIS A 2 -11.29 0.00 49.69
N LYS A 3 -10.98 -1.19 49.19
CA LYS A 3 -10.71 -1.41 47.77
C LYS A 3 -12.05 -1.48 47.05
N THR A 4 -12.44 -0.40 46.41
CA THR A 4 -13.61 -0.38 45.51
C THR A 4 -13.23 -1.05 44.21
N ILE A 5 -13.80 -2.23 43.94
CA ILE A 5 -13.63 -3.00 42.72
C ILE A 5 -14.46 -2.30 41.63
N PHE A 6 -13.79 -1.68 40.67
CA PHE A 6 -14.42 -1.10 39.47
C PHE A 6 -14.80 -2.22 38.48
N THR A 7 -16.08 -2.53 38.41
CA THR A 7 -16.60 -3.41 37.34
C THR A 7 -16.96 -2.54 36.13
N MET A 8 -16.13 -2.60 35.12
CA MET A 8 -16.42 -1.97 33.83
C MET A 8 -17.34 -2.88 33.00
N ALA A 9 -18.57 -2.46 32.73
CA ALA A 9 -19.45 -3.15 31.79
C ALA A 9 -19.04 -2.84 30.35
N ARG A 10 -18.50 -3.83 29.64
CA ARG A 10 -18.30 -3.79 28.19
C ARG A 10 -19.61 -4.18 27.52
N HIS A 11 -20.27 -3.27 26.83
CA HIS A 11 -21.45 -3.59 26.03
C HIS A 11 -21.01 -3.92 24.60
N TYR A 12 -21.11 -5.19 24.26
CA TYR A 12 -21.04 -5.65 22.85
C TYR A 12 -22.43 -5.57 22.25
N ASN A 13 -22.65 -4.64 21.34
CA ASN A 13 -23.88 -4.57 20.57
C ASN A 13 -23.77 -5.45 19.31
N ASN A 14 -24.38 -6.64 19.37
CA ASN A 14 -24.51 -7.54 18.24
C ASN A 14 -25.96 -7.48 17.73
N LYS A 15 -26.20 -6.71 16.67
CA LYS A 15 -27.44 -6.82 15.88
C LYS A 15 -27.13 -6.85 14.40
N ASN A 16 -27.56 -7.94 13.78
CA ASN A 16 -27.48 -8.27 12.37
C ASN A 16 -27.89 -7.12 11.45
N ASN A 17 -27.00 -6.72 10.53
CA ASN A 17 -27.43 -6.22 9.23
C ASN A 17 -26.34 -6.48 8.18
N LYS A 18 -26.72 -7.09 7.07
CA LYS A 18 -25.88 -7.42 5.91
C LYS A 18 -25.32 -6.14 5.27
N TYR A 19 -24.03 -6.17 4.92
CA TYR A 19 -23.31 -5.15 4.12
C TYR A 19 -23.07 -3.75 4.74
N LYS A 20 -22.38 -3.73 5.91
CA LYS A 20 -21.42 -2.68 6.28
C LYS A 20 -20.37 -3.32 7.17
N LYS A 21 -19.07 -3.29 6.77
CA LYS A 21 -17.97 -3.58 7.71
C LYS A 21 -18.10 -2.58 8.84
N LYS A 22 -18.64 -3.02 10.00
CA LYS A 22 -18.67 -2.24 11.23
C LYS A 22 -17.22 -1.97 11.64
N SER A 23 -16.81 -0.71 11.65
CA SER A 23 -15.68 -0.25 12.46
C SER A 23 -15.92 -0.74 13.88
N GLN A 24 -14.99 -1.52 14.44
CA GLN A 24 -15.08 -1.94 15.84
C GLN A 24 -14.76 -0.69 16.68
N GLU A 25 -15.79 -0.01 17.16
CA GLU A 25 -15.70 1.09 18.10
C GLU A 25 -15.78 0.54 19.51
N ILE A 26 -15.07 1.19 20.44
CA ILE A 26 -15.12 0.87 21.86
C ILE A 26 -15.70 2.09 22.56
N ASP A 27 -16.84 1.91 23.22
CA ASP A 27 -17.54 2.96 23.95
C ASP A 27 -17.31 2.85 25.46
N PHE A 28 -17.11 4.00 26.09
CA PHE A 28 -17.00 4.16 27.53
C PHE A 28 -17.94 5.28 27.99
N ILE A 29 -18.51 5.11 29.20
CA ILE A 29 -19.28 6.16 29.87
C ILE A 29 -18.45 6.70 31.03
N VAL A 30 -18.28 8.01 31.06
CA VAL A 30 -17.56 8.73 32.10
C VAL A 30 -18.42 8.73 33.37
N ARG A 31 -17.84 8.36 34.53
CA ARG A 31 -18.55 8.28 35.81
C ARG A 31 -18.22 9.45 36.74
N GLU A 32 -17.03 9.97 36.66
CA GLU A 32 -16.51 11.06 37.48
C GLU A 32 -15.74 12.06 36.60
N GLU A 33 -15.70 13.31 37.05
CA GLU A 33 -14.97 14.35 36.31
C GLU A 33 -13.48 14.09 36.31
N CYS A 34 -12.85 14.10 35.10
CA CYS A 34 -11.43 13.89 34.95
C CYS A 34 -10.96 14.41 33.58
N GLU A 35 -9.64 14.55 33.38
CA GLU A 35 -9.08 14.87 32.08
C GLU A 35 -9.13 13.67 31.11
N LEU A 36 -9.34 13.94 29.81
CA LEU A 36 -9.44 12.92 28.76
C LEU A 36 -8.21 12.02 28.70
N MET A 37 -7.01 12.58 28.88
CA MET A 37 -5.76 11.79 28.90
C MET A 37 -5.76 10.75 30.02
N GLU A 38 -6.09 11.17 31.25
CA GLU A 38 -6.14 10.28 32.41
C GLU A 38 -7.21 9.21 32.25
N PHE A 39 -8.38 9.61 31.76
CA PHE A 39 -9.47 8.70 31.47
C PHE A 39 -9.04 7.60 30.51
N LEU A 40 -8.43 7.96 29.37
CA LEU A 40 -8.01 7.00 28.35
C LEU A 40 -6.91 6.06 28.86
N MET A 41 -5.96 6.57 29.64
CA MET A 41 -4.92 5.73 30.25
C MET A 41 -5.48 4.72 31.25
N LYS A 42 -6.53 5.09 32.00
CA LYS A 42 -7.24 4.18 32.93
C LYS A 42 -8.13 3.19 32.17
N ALA A 43 -8.89 3.66 31.16
CA ALA A 43 -9.86 2.84 30.43
C ALA A 43 -9.21 1.79 29.51
N MET A 44 -7.99 2.07 29.05
CA MET A 44 -7.21 1.20 28.16
C MET A 44 -5.95 0.72 28.89
N ASP A 45 -6.11 -0.18 29.83
CA ASP A 45 -5.04 -0.71 30.66
C ASP A 45 -3.76 -1.04 29.87
N GLY A 46 -2.61 -0.51 30.34
CA GLY A 46 -1.31 -0.68 29.68
C GLY A 46 -1.02 0.24 28.49
N ILE A 47 -1.90 1.18 28.12
CA ILE A 47 -1.63 2.11 27.04
C ILE A 47 -0.61 3.19 27.46
N SER A 48 0.38 3.47 26.62
CA SER A 48 1.33 4.55 26.87
C SER A 48 0.75 5.93 26.58
N ARG A 49 1.21 6.96 27.32
CA ARG A 49 0.82 8.37 27.10
C ARG A 49 1.08 8.82 25.64
N THR A 50 2.17 8.36 25.05
CA THR A 50 2.50 8.62 23.63
C THR A 50 1.45 8.04 22.69
N LYS A 51 0.97 6.83 22.95
CA LYS A 51 -0.06 6.19 22.12
C LYS A 51 -1.40 6.89 22.24
N VAL A 52 -1.77 7.36 23.44
CA VAL A 52 -2.97 8.19 23.63
C VAL A 52 -2.86 9.51 22.87
N LYS A 53 -1.72 10.22 22.94
CA LYS A 53 -1.48 11.44 22.15
C LYS A 53 -1.68 11.19 20.65
N LYS A 54 -1.13 10.09 20.11
CA LYS A 54 -1.34 9.70 18.72
C LYS A 54 -2.83 9.48 18.40
N MET A 55 -3.57 8.78 19.27
CA MET A 55 -5.01 8.58 19.06
C MET A 55 -5.78 9.89 18.97
N LEU A 56 -5.45 10.87 19.83
CA LEU A 56 -6.04 12.21 19.82
C LEU A 56 -5.68 12.98 18.54
N THR A 57 -4.41 12.92 18.10
CA THR A 57 -3.93 13.54 16.86
C THR A 57 -4.63 12.99 15.61
N TYR A 58 -4.98 11.70 15.61
CA TYR A 58 -5.65 11.04 14.48
C TYR A 58 -7.18 11.02 14.57
N ASP A 59 -7.78 11.85 15.42
CA ASP A 59 -9.24 11.94 15.62
C ASP A 59 -9.89 10.56 15.91
N LEU A 60 -9.14 9.67 16.57
CA LEU A 60 -9.63 8.36 16.97
C LEU A 60 -10.51 8.40 18.20
N VAL A 61 -10.56 9.53 18.89
CA VAL A 61 -11.32 9.70 20.13
C VAL A 61 -12.45 10.71 19.91
N ASN A 62 -13.68 10.26 20.10
CA ASN A 62 -14.84 11.14 20.14
C ASN A 62 -15.38 11.27 21.56
N VAL A 63 -15.83 12.46 21.91
CA VAL A 63 -16.61 12.72 23.12
C VAL A 63 -17.99 13.23 22.68
N ASN A 64 -19.04 12.52 23.07
CA ASN A 64 -20.41 12.79 22.63
C ASN A 64 -20.52 12.97 21.11
N ASP A 65 -19.94 12.02 20.35
CA ASP A 65 -19.92 11.95 18.88
C ASP A 65 -19.09 13.03 18.17
N LYS A 66 -18.38 13.89 18.91
CA LYS A 66 -17.47 14.89 18.34
C LYS A 66 -16.02 14.50 18.56
N ALA A 67 -15.19 14.57 17.51
CA ALA A 67 -13.77 14.33 17.64
C ALA A 67 -13.12 15.36 18.58
N VAL A 68 -12.28 14.88 19.50
CA VAL A 68 -11.55 15.70 20.46
C VAL A 68 -10.07 15.35 20.37
N SER A 69 -9.24 16.34 20.04
CA SER A 69 -7.77 16.21 19.96
C SER A 69 -7.05 16.77 21.19
N GLN A 70 -7.74 17.54 22.01
CA GLN A 70 -7.22 18.20 23.21
C GLN A 70 -7.07 17.19 24.34
N HIS A 71 -5.85 16.99 24.83
CA HIS A 71 -5.53 15.93 25.81
C HIS A 71 -6.02 16.25 27.24
N ASP A 72 -6.13 17.53 27.58
CA ASP A 72 -6.63 18.08 28.86
C ASP A 72 -8.13 18.46 28.79
N PHE A 73 -8.85 17.92 27.81
CA PHE A 73 -10.29 18.09 27.69
C PHE A 73 -11.00 17.55 28.95
N LEU A 74 -11.77 18.40 29.63
CA LEU A 74 -12.45 18.03 30.85
C LEU A 74 -13.71 17.20 30.55
N LEU A 75 -13.66 15.93 30.93
CA LEU A 75 -14.80 15.01 30.85
C LEU A 75 -15.70 15.18 32.09
N LYS A 76 -17.01 15.19 31.87
CA LYS A 76 -18.03 15.23 32.92
C LYS A 76 -18.79 13.90 33.02
N PRO A 77 -19.38 13.56 34.17
CA PRO A 77 -20.20 12.37 34.31
C PRO A 77 -21.28 12.26 33.23
N ASN A 78 -21.53 11.03 32.75
CA ASN A 78 -22.44 10.67 31.67
C ASN A 78 -21.98 11.06 30.25
N MET A 79 -20.83 11.68 30.06
CA MET A 79 -20.25 11.82 28.72
C MET A 79 -19.87 10.46 28.16
N ARG A 80 -20.13 10.26 26.84
CA ARG A 80 -19.68 9.06 26.09
C ARG A 80 -18.36 9.32 25.41
N VAL A 81 -17.38 8.50 25.70
CA VAL A 81 -16.08 8.48 25.00
C VAL A 81 -16.04 7.28 24.08
N THR A 82 -15.97 7.51 22.79
CA THR A 82 -15.89 6.48 21.76
C THR A 82 -14.48 6.44 21.17
N ILE A 83 -13.86 5.27 21.19
CA ILE A 83 -12.56 5.02 20.57
C ILE A 83 -12.78 4.27 19.26
N LYS A 84 -12.34 4.86 18.15
CA LYS A 84 -12.36 4.25 16.83
C LYS A 84 -11.08 3.46 16.60
N LYS A 85 -11.15 2.28 16.02
CA LYS A 85 -9.95 1.51 15.63
C LYS A 85 -9.18 2.11 14.46
N SER A 86 -9.81 2.98 13.70
CA SER A 86 -9.18 3.76 12.62
C SER A 86 -9.85 5.12 12.51
N SER A 87 -9.11 6.16 12.19
CA SER A 87 -9.65 7.49 11.95
C SER A 87 -10.54 7.48 10.71
N GLU A 88 -11.85 7.67 10.86
CA GLU A 88 -12.70 8.06 9.72
C GLU A 88 -12.57 9.56 9.38
N GLY A 89 -12.01 10.38 10.32
CA GLY A 89 -12.01 11.83 10.27
C GLY A 89 -10.94 12.49 9.43
N ASN A 90 -9.76 11.90 9.28
CA ASN A 90 -8.67 12.48 8.48
C ASN A 90 -8.14 11.45 7.49
N ARG A 91 -9.04 10.88 6.65
CA ARG A 91 -8.61 10.04 5.55
C ARG A 91 -7.77 10.91 4.63
N PHE A 92 -6.47 10.61 4.57
CA PHE A 92 -5.62 11.09 3.50
C PHE A 92 -6.37 10.90 2.17
N LYS A 93 -6.83 12.00 1.59
CA LYS A 93 -7.53 12.01 0.31
C LYS A 93 -6.57 12.56 -0.74
N ASN A 94 -6.06 11.70 -1.57
CA ASN A 94 -5.26 12.08 -2.70
C ASN A 94 -5.73 11.30 -3.92
N PHE A 95 -5.74 11.93 -5.10
CA PHE A 95 -6.16 11.27 -6.32
C PHE A 95 -5.21 10.13 -6.72
N TRP A 96 -3.91 10.32 -6.54
CA TRP A 96 -2.86 9.41 -7.03
C TRP A 96 -2.51 8.28 -6.06
N VAL A 97 -2.76 8.48 -4.76
CA VAL A 97 -2.24 7.63 -3.70
C VAL A 97 -3.33 7.30 -2.70
N LYS A 98 -3.51 6.02 -2.41
CA LYS A 98 -4.34 5.52 -1.31
C LYS A 98 -3.43 4.83 -0.29
N ILE A 99 -3.45 5.27 0.96
CA ILE A 99 -2.76 4.57 2.05
C ILE A 99 -3.55 3.30 2.36
N VAL A 100 -2.89 2.14 2.28
CA VAL A 100 -3.43 0.81 2.57
C VAL A 100 -3.11 0.41 4.00
N PHE A 101 -1.89 0.73 4.45
CA PHE A 101 -1.41 0.47 5.80
C PHE A 101 -0.40 1.54 6.20
N GLU A 102 -0.38 1.86 7.48
CA GLU A 102 0.56 2.80 8.08
C GLU A 102 0.83 2.43 9.53
N ASP A 103 2.10 2.46 9.90
CA ASP A 103 2.54 2.41 11.30
C ASP A 103 3.65 3.44 11.58
N ASP A 104 4.43 3.27 12.64
CA ASP A 104 5.52 4.18 13.00
C ASP A 104 6.73 4.08 12.08
N HIS A 105 6.83 3.03 11.26
CA HIS A 105 8.03 2.65 10.51
C HIS A 105 7.83 2.67 8.99
N ILE A 106 6.65 2.27 8.52
CA ILE A 106 6.36 2.09 7.10
C ILE A 106 5.00 2.67 6.69
N LEU A 107 4.88 2.90 5.38
CA LEU A 107 3.63 3.15 4.67
C LEU A 107 3.52 2.11 3.56
N VAL A 108 2.40 1.39 3.48
CA VAL A 108 2.02 0.62 2.30
C VAL A 108 0.91 1.38 1.59
N ILE A 109 1.12 1.64 0.31
CA ILE A 109 0.19 2.46 -0.48
C ILE A 109 -0.21 1.73 -1.77
N GLU A 110 -1.33 2.13 -2.31
CA GLU A 110 -1.74 1.82 -3.67
C GLU A 110 -1.59 3.07 -4.54
N LYS A 111 -0.72 2.96 -5.56
CA LYS A 111 -0.40 4.02 -6.51
C LYS A 111 -1.31 3.91 -7.73
N LYS A 112 -1.91 5.02 -8.19
CA LYS A 112 -2.55 5.08 -9.51
C LYS A 112 -1.53 5.21 -10.66
N PRO A 113 -1.89 4.83 -11.90
CA PRO A 113 -1.05 5.08 -13.06
C PRO A 113 -0.96 6.57 -13.37
N GLY A 114 0.17 7.03 -13.91
CA GLY A 114 0.37 8.41 -14.35
C GLY A 114 1.26 9.26 -13.46
N ILE A 115 1.60 8.81 -12.24
CA ILE A 115 2.49 9.53 -11.32
C ILE A 115 3.80 8.78 -11.09
N LEU A 116 4.91 9.51 -10.92
CA LEU A 116 6.22 8.97 -10.57
C LEU A 116 6.23 8.44 -9.12
N SER A 117 6.94 7.34 -8.86
CA SER A 117 7.18 6.86 -7.49
C SER A 117 8.00 7.86 -6.66
N SER A 118 9.04 8.42 -7.26
CA SER A 118 9.88 9.50 -6.73
C SER A 118 10.46 10.32 -7.87
N SER A 119 10.83 11.58 -7.60
CA SER A 119 11.58 12.43 -8.53
C SER A 119 12.76 13.08 -7.82
N THR A 120 13.82 13.34 -8.56
CA THR A 120 14.95 14.19 -8.13
C THR A 120 14.68 15.67 -8.38
N SER A 121 13.75 15.98 -9.27
CA SER A 121 13.30 17.36 -9.54
C SER A 121 12.27 17.78 -8.50
N PRO A 122 12.48 18.88 -7.78
CA PRO A 122 11.49 19.41 -6.83
C PRO A 122 10.21 19.92 -7.51
N LYS A 123 10.23 20.13 -8.83
CA LYS A 123 9.08 20.59 -9.61
C LYS A 123 8.11 19.44 -9.97
N ASP A 124 8.57 18.21 -9.91
CA ASP A 124 7.77 17.04 -10.29
C ASP A 124 6.99 16.53 -9.09
N GLU A 125 5.67 16.45 -9.22
CA GLU A 125 4.86 15.72 -8.26
C GLU A 125 5.16 14.24 -8.34
N SER A 126 5.33 13.60 -7.19
CA SER A 126 5.61 12.17 -7.06
C SER A 126 4.90 11.59 -5.84
N VAL A 127 4.75 10.27 -5.79
CA VAL A 127 4.22 9.59 -4.60
C VAL A 127 5.01 10.00 -3.35
N LYS A 128 6.35 10.03 -3.44
CA LYS A 128 7.21 10.44 -2.33
C LYS A 128 6.90 11.86 -1.85
N SER A 129 6.72 12.83 -2.76
CA SER A 129 6.40 14.21 -2.37
C SER A 129 5.02 14.35 -1.75
N ILE A 130 4.03 13.61 -2.25
CA ILE A 130 2.68 13.53 -1.69
C ILE A 130 2.71 12.95 -0.27
N LEU A 131 3.45 11.86 -0.05
CA LEU A 131 3.58 11.25 1.27
C LEU A 131 4.32 12.15 2.26
N ASN A 132 5.37 12.86 1.83
CA ASN A 132 6.06 13.82 2.67
C ASN A 132 5.13 14.95 3.10
N TYR A 133 4.33 15.48 2.18
CA TYR A 133 3.31 16.48 2.51
C TYR A 133 2.29 15.94 3.53
N TYR A 134 1.84 14.70 3.34
CA TYR A 134 0.94 14.04 4.29
C TYR A 134 1.56 13.89 5.68
N LEU A 135 2.80 13.39 5.77
CA LEU A 135 3.52 13.21 7.04
C LEU A 135 3.72 14.54 7.78
N ASP A 136 4.05 15.59 7.05
CA ASP A 136 4.17 16.95 7.61
C ASP A 136 2.82 17.45 8.16
N LYS A 137 1.76 17.39 7.36
CA LYS A 137 0.42 17.84 7.77
C LYS A 137 -0.19 17.03 8.91
N SER A 138 0.20 15.75 9.04
CA SER A 138 -0.20 14.91 10.17
C SER A 138 0.76 15.02 11.37
N HIS A 139 1.65 16.02 11.37
CA HIS A 139 2.61 16.29 12.44
C HIS A 139 3.48 15.08 12.83
N GLN A 140 3.73 14.21 11.86
CA GLN A 140 4.65 13.10 12.03
C GLN A 140 6.05 13.60 11.68
N HIS A 141 6.96 13.66 12.63
CA HIS A 141 8.37 14.04 12.40
C HIS A 141 9.11 12.94 11.63
N ALA A 142 8.66 12.64 10.43
CA ALA A 142 9.11 11.56 9.56
C ALA A 142 9.16 12.02 8.10
N ASN A 143 9.98 11.34 7.29
CA ASN A 143 10.04 11.53 5.85
C ASN A 143 9.84 10.19 5.13
N ALA A 144 9.13 10.21 4.01
CA ALA A 144 8.96 9.03 3.17
C ALA A 144 10.25 8.74 2.40
N HIS A 145 10.78 7.53 2.55
CA HIS A 145 11.93 7.00 1.84
C HIS A 145 11.47 5.88 0.92
N THR A 146 11.84 5.99 -0.36
CA THR A 146 11.50 4.99 -1.37
C THR A 146 12.39 3.75 -1.17
N VAL A 147 11.81 2.58 -0.95
CA VAL A 147 12.54 1.31 -0.83
C VAL A 147 12.48 0.47 -2.10
N HIS A 148 11.46 0.68 -2.93
CA HIS A 148 11.35 0.15 -4.28
C HIS A 148 10.50 1.10 -5.14
N ARG A 149 10.39 0.80 -6.42
CA ARG A 149 9.66 1.66 -7.36
C ARG A 149 8.75 0.88 -8.30
N LEU A 150 7.68 1.55 -8.73
CA LEU A 150 6.88 1.21 -9.90
C LEU A 150 7.12 2.27 -10.99
N ASP A 151 7.00 1.88 -12.25
CA ASP A 151 7.05 2.82 -13.37
C ASP A 151 5.90 3.83 -13.29
N LYS A 152 6.04 4.96 -13.97
CA LYS A 152 5.05 6.06 -13.96
C LYS A 152 3.63 5.55 -14.22
N PHE A 153 3.45 4.71 -15.23
CA PHE A 153 2.15 4.22 -15.66
C PHE A 153 1.73 2.87 -15.06
N THR A 154 2.62 2.18 -14.34
CA THR A 154 2.27 1.00 -13.53
C THR A 154 1.50 1.43 -12.29
N SER A 155 0.39 0.76 -11.99
CA SER A 155 -0.38 0.97 -10.75
C SER A 155 -0.13 -0.14 -9.73
N GLY A 156 -0.60 0.03 -8.49
CA GLY A 156 -0.61 -1.01 -7.46
C GLY A 156 0.22 -0.70 -6.23
N LEU A 157 0.52 -1.75 -5.47
CA LEU A 157 1.10 -1.69 -4.14
C LEU A 157 2.57 -1.26 -4.13
N MET A 158 2.90 -0.37 -3.21
CA MET A 158 4.27 0.08 -2.91
C MET A 158 4.48 0.23 -1.41
N ILE A 159 5.74 0.03 -0.97
CA ILE A 159 6.21 0.31 0.39
C ILE A 159 7.05 1.59 0.38
N PHE A 160 6.87 2.40 1.42
CA PHE A 160 7.76 3.49 1.79
C PHE A 160 8.17 3.33 3.24
N ALA A 161 9.45 3.57 3.54
CA ALA A 161 9.93 3.66 4.91
C ALA A 161 9.74 5.08 5.45
N LYS A 162 9.44 5.24 6.74
CA LYS A 162 9.30 6.54 7.40
C LYS A 162 10.60 7.13 7.94
N SER A 163 11.71 6.38 7.85
CA SER A 163 13.05 6.85 8.21
C SER A 163 14.11 6.24 7.30
N LYS A 164 15.28 6.91 7.22
CA LYS A 164 16.43 6.39 6.47
C LYS A 164 16.91 5.05 7.03
N LYS A 165 16.88 4.87 8.36
CA LYS A 165 17.27 3.61 9.02
C LYS A 165 16.42 2.45 8.52
N VAL A 166 15.09 2.61 8.53
CA VAL A 166 14.16 1.58 8.06
C VAL A 166 14.30 1.33 6.55
N ALA A 167 14.63 2.35 5.76
CA ALA A 167 14.90 2.16 4.33
C ALA A 167 16.15 1.29 4.09
N LEU A 168 17.22 1.51 4.85
CA LEU A 168 18.44 0.70 4.77
C LEU A 168 18.17 -0.78 5.12
N GLU A 169 17.35 -1.07 6.13
CA GLU A 169 16.94 -2.44 6.48
C GLU A 169 16.27 -3.17 5.30
N PHE A 170 15.54 -2.45 4.44
CA PHE A 170 15.00 -3.02 3.21
C PHE A 170 16.04 -3.18 2.11
N GLU A 171 17.00 -2.26 1.99
CA GLU A 171 18.03 -2.31 0.95
C GLU A 171 19.01 -3.47 1.18
N GLU A 172 19.42 -3.71 2.44
CA GLU A 172 20.37 -4.75 2.82
C GLU A 172 19.82 -6.15 2.56
N ASP A 173 18.55 -6.40 2.92
CA ASP A 173 17.95 -7.74 2.89
C ASP A 173 16.71 -7.82 1.96
N TRP A 174 16.66 -7.03 0.90
CA TRP A 174 15.47 -6.93 0.05
C TRP A 174 14.90 -8.29 -0.40
N LYS A 175 15.74 -9.21 -0.85
CA LYS A 175 15.30 -10.51 -1.38
C LYS A 175 14.71 -11.42 -0.31
N GLU A 176 15.34 -11.44 0.87
CA GLU A 176 14.89 -12.26 2.00
C GLU A 176 13.66 -11.65 2.67
N ARG A 177 13.58 -10.34 2.68
CA ARG A 177 12.51 -9.61 3.35
C ARG A 177 11.25 -9.53 2.50
N VAL A 178 11.37 -9.24 1.20
CA VAL A 178 10.24 -9.12 0.25
C VAL A 178 10.14 -10.39 -0.59
N TYR A 179 9.44 -11.37 -0.05
CA TYR A 179 9.44 -12.75 -0.54
C TYR A 179 8.37 -13.09 -1.58
N ASP A 180 7.32 -12.26 -1.74
CA ASP A 180 6.31 -12.46 -2.80
C ASP A 180 5.83 -11.12 -3.35
N ARG A 181 6.14 -10.88 -4.63
CA ARG A 181 5.69 -9.70 -5.38
C ARG A 181 5.05 -10.17 -6.67
N ARG A 182 3.74 -9.92 -6.81
CA ARG A 182 3.03 -10.32 -8.00
C ARG A 182 2.37 -9.13 -8.68
N TYR A 183 2.41 -9.22 -9.97
CA TYR A 183 1.78 -8.27 -10.88
C TYR A 183 0.75 -9.00 -11.71
N VAL A 184 -0.21 -8.27 -12.19
CA VAL A 184 -1.07 -8.73 -13.28
C VAL A 184 -0.84 -7.83 -14.48
N ALA A 185 -0.67 -8.44 -15.64
CA ALA A 185 -0.54 -7.75 -16.91
C ALA A 185 -1.69 -8.16 -17.84
N LEU A 186 -2.29 -7.19 -18.52
CA LEU A 186 -3.10 -7.42 -19.70
C LEU A 186 -2.17 -7.30 -20.91
N VAL A 187 -2.08 -8.35 -21.72
CA VAL A 187 -1.22 -8.40 -22.90
C VAL A 187 -2.05 -8.60 -24.17
N HIS A 188 -1.58 -8.10 -25.29
CA HIS A 188 -2.11 -8.43 -26.61
C HIS A 188 -1.48 -9.74 -27.10
N GLY A 189 -2.28 -10.64 -27.62
CA GLY A 189 -1.87 -11.97 -28.08
C GLY A 189 -2.10 -13.08 -27.05
N GLU A 190 -1.76 -14.29 -27.49
CA GLU A 190 -1.83 -15.50 -26.68
C GLU A 190 -0.44 -15.98 -26.29
N LEU A 191 -0.24 -16.27 -25.02
CA LEU A 191 1.00 -16.81 -24.51
C LEU A 191 1.29 -18.19 -25.09
N PRO A 192 2.55 -18.49 -25.45
CA PRO A 192 2.94 -19.76 -26.06
C PRO A 192 2.71 -20.97 -25.12
N LYS A 193 2.71 -20.71 -23.80
CA LYS A 193 2.43 -21.70 -22.75
C LYS A 193 1.57 -21.08 -21.67
N SER A 194 0.82 -21.91 -20.93
CA SER A 194 0.00 -21.45 -19.82
C SER A 194 0.82 -20.89 -18.64
N GLN A 195 2.06 -21.31 -18.50
CA GLN A 195 3.02 -20.81 -17.50
C GLN A 195 4.46 -21.03 -17.96
N GLY A 196 5.39 -20.27 -17.42
CA GLY A 196 6.80 -20.42 -17.75
C GLY A 196 7.67 -19.43 -16.98
N THR A 197 8.96 -19.48 -17.30
CA THR A 197 9.99 -18.58 -16.79
C THR A 197 10.67 -17.89 -17.95
N ILE A 198 10.88 -16.57 -17.81
CA ILE A 198 11.64 -15.75 -18.74
C ILE A 198 12.88 -15.28 -18.01
N ALA A 199 14.04 -15.56 -18.57
CA ALA A 199 15.32 -15.12 -18.01
C ALA A 199 16.16 -14.51 -19.12
N SER A 200 16.70 -13.32 -18.89
CA SER A 200 17.51 -12.59 -19.88
C SER A 200 18.36 -11.51 -19.21
N TRP A 201 19.30 -10.97 -19.98
CA TRP A 201 20.12 -9.84 -19.59
C TRP A 201 19.49 -8.55 -20.10
N LEU A 202 19.16 -7.63 -19.19
CA LEU A 202 18.51 -6.36 -19.50
C LEU A 202 19.50 -5.20 -19.44
N LYS A 203 19.60 -4.45 -20.54
CA LYS A 203 20.50 -3.31 -20.68
C LYS A 203 19.77 -2.13 -21.32
N ASP A 204 19.97 -0.94 -20.76
CA ASP A 204 19.47 0.31 -21.36
C ASP A 204 20.41 0.76 -22.48
N ASP A 205 19.83 1.24 -23.57
CA ASP A 205 20.56 1.98 -24.60
C ASP A 205 20.73 3.47 -24.25
N SER A 206 21.35 4.24 -25.15
CA SER A 206 21.56 5.70 -24.99
C SER A 206 20.25 6.51 -24.91
N HIS A 207 19.13 5.95 -25.36
CA HIS A 207 17.79 6.56 -25.31
C HIS A 207 16.97 6.06 -24.12
N TYR A 208 17.60 5.37 -23.13
CA TYR A 208 16.95 4.78 -21.96
C TYR A 208 15.88 3.75 -22.32
N VAL A 209 15.99 3.10 -23.48
CA VAL A 209 15.20 1.92 -23.84
C VAL A 209 15.93 0.69 -23.30
N THR A 210 15.21 -0.16 -22.57
CA THR A 210 15.74 -1.42 -22.05
C THR A 210 15.59 -2.51 -23.13
N HIS A 211 16.68 -3.16 -23.47
CA HIS A 211 16.74 -4.28 -24.41
C HIS A 211 17.07 -5.57 -23.67
N SER A 212 16.53 -6.67 -24.16
CA SER A 212 16.77 -8.02 -23.68
C SER A 212 17.79 -8.76 -24.54
N SER A 213 18.60 -9.61 -23.89
CA SER A 213 19.54 -10.53 -24.59
C SER A 213 19.57 -11.85 -23.86
N GLN A 214 19.66 -12.95 -24.60
CA GLN A 214 19.86 -14.29 -24.02
C GLN A 214 21.31 -14.50 -23.57
N GLU A 215 22.23 -13.73 -24.10
CA GLU A 215 23.66 -13.73 -23.76
C GLU A 215 23.99 -12.53 -22.88
N ASP A 216 25.05 -12.65 -22.07
CA ASP A 216 25.54 -11.53 -21.24
C ASP A 216 26.03 -10.39 -22.15
N ASN A 217 25.24 -9.31 -22.16
CA ASN A 217 25.52 -8.09 -22.93
C ASN A 217 26.07 -6.96 -22.04
N GLY A 218 26.56 -7.30 -20.84
CA GLY A 218 26.97 -6.34 -19.80
C GLY A 218 25.77 -5.65 -19.12
N GLY A 219 24.57 -6.18 -19.28
CA GLY A 219 23.35 -5.75 -18.61
C GLY A 219 23.17 -6.40 -17.24
N LYS A 220 21.95 -6.32 -16.72
CA LYS A 220 21.57 -6.92 -15.45
C LYS A 220 20.69 -8.14 -15.68
N TYR A 221 21.10 -9.29 -15.15
CA TYR A 221 20.31 -10.52 -15.23
C TYR A 221 18.95 -10.34 -14.55
N ALA A 222 17.89 -10.78 -15.21
CA ALA A 222 16.49 -10.63 -14.83
C ALA A 222 15.74 -11.96 -14.98
N VAL A 223 14.91 -12.31 -13.98
CA VAL A 223 14.08 -13.51 -13.97
C VAL A 223 12.66 -13.16 -13.60
N SER A 224 11.71 -13.58 -14.44
CA SER A 224 10.27 -13.44 -14.23
C SER A 224 9.58 -14.77 -14.48
N HIS A 225 8.66 -15.15 -13.60
CA HIS A 225 7.75 -16.27 -13.82
C HIS A 225 6.40 -15.73 -14.25
N TYR A 226 5.76 -16.41 -15.18
CA TYR A 226 4.43 -16.03 -15.63
C TYR A 226 3.43 -17.19 -15.57
N LYS A 227 2.17 -16.85 -15.37
CA LYS A 227 1.03 -17.76 -15.41
C LYS A 227 -0.15 -17.07 -16.09
N LYS A 228 -0.69 -17.68 -17.14
CA LYS A 228 -1.90 -17.21 -17.80
C LYS A 228 -3.10 -17.44 -16.87
N LEU A 229 -3.83 -16.39 -16.57
CA LEU A 229 -5.03 -16.44 -15.73
C LEU A 229 -6.30 -16.59 -16.57
N LYS A 230 -6.39 -15.84 -17.68
CA LYS A 230 -7.54 -15.83 -18.58
C LYS A 230 -7.10 -15.41 -19.98
N SER A 231 -7.81 -15.82 -21.03
CA SER A 231 -7.61 -15.29 -22.39
C SER A 231 -8.93 -15.23 -23.14
N GLY A 232 -9.03 -14.36 -24.13
CA GLY A 232 -10.16 -14.16 -25.01
C GLY A 232 -9.93 -12.98 -25.94
N ASN A 233 -10.55 -13.01 -27.13
CA ASN A 233 -10.56 -11.90 -28.10
C ASN A 233 -9.16 -11.36 -28.48
N GLY A 234 -8.15 -12.24 -28.53
CA GLY A 234 -6.78 -11.82 -28.85
C GLY A 234 -6.00 -11.19 -27.69
N TYR A 235 -6.54 -11.23 -26.46
CA TYR A 235 -5.90 -10.72 -25.25
C TYR A 235 -5.71 -11.81 -24.20
N SER A 236 -4.71 -11.65 -23.34
CA SER A 236 -4.47 -12.54 -22.22
C SER A 236 -4.21 -11.74 -20.93
N LEU A 237 -4.79 -12.22 -19.83
CA LEU A 237 -4.49 -11.76 -18.48
C LEU A 237 -3.44 -12.66 -17.86
N VAL A 238 -2.32 -12.10 -17.45
CA VAL A 238 -1.11 -12.84 -17.05
C VAL A 238 -0.68 -12.40 -15.66
N GLU A 239 -0.53 -13.37 -14.74
CA GLU A 239 0.16 -13.15 -13.48
C GLU A 239 1.67 -13.20 -13.71
N MET A 240 2.41 -12.25 -13.16
CA MET A 240 3.86 -12.16 -13.20
C MET A 240 4.41 -12.17 -11.78
N GLN A 241 5.31 -13.10 -11.47
CA GLN A 241 6.06 -13.15 -10.22
C GLN A 241 7.53 -12.85 -10.50
N LEU A 242 8.12 -11.96 -9.70
CA LEU A 242 9.47 -11.45 -9.94
C LEU A 242 10.48 -11.98 -8.92
N GLU A 243 11.54 -12.65 -9.40
CA GLU A 243 12.75 -12.89 -8.59
C GLU A 243 13.65 -11.65 -8.54
N THR A 244 13.69 -10.89 -9.64
CA THR A 244 14.47 -9.67 -9.78
C THR A 244 13.54 -8.47 -10.01
N GLY A 245 14.04 -7.25 -9.85
CA GLY A 245 13.27 -6.02 -10.07
C GLY A 245 14.03 -5.03 -10.94
N ARG A 246 14.30 -5.39 -12.21
CA ARG A 246 14.99 -4.50 -13.15
C ARG A 246 14.02 -3.52 -13.77
N LYS A 247 14.54 -2.39 -14.24
CA LYS A 247 13.76 -1.38 -14.94
C LYS A 247 13.03 -2.00 -16.14
N ASN A 248 11.74 -1.73 -16.29
CA ASN A 248 10.87 -2.22 -17.36
C ASN A 248 10.81 -3.76 -17.52
N GLN A 249 11.33 -4.54 -16.57
CA GLN A 249 11.53 -5.98 -16.69
C GLN A 249 10.30 -6.74 -17.23
N ILE A 250 9.14 -6.58 -16.62
CA ILE A 250 7.91 -7.27 -17.06
C ILE A 250 7.55 -6.89 -18.48
N ARG A 251 7.64 -5.62 -18.81
CA ARG A 251 7.24 -5.07 -20.12
C ARG A 251 8.11 -5.62 -21.24
N VAL A 252 9.43 -5.68 -21.02
CA VAL A 252 10.39 -6.26 -21.96
C VAL A 252 10.22 -7.77 -22.08
N HIS A 253 10.11 -8.49 -20.95
CA HIS A 253 9.95 -9.94 -20.96
C HIS A 253 8.66 -10.40 -21.66
N LEU A 254 7.54 -9.66 -21.49
CA LEU A 254 6.30 -9.98 -22.19
C LEU A 254 6.37 -9.63 -23.68
N GLN A 255 7.11 -8.59 -24.06
CA GLN A 255 7.43 -8.31 -25.47
C GLN A 255 8.26 -9.43 -26.10
N ASP A 256 9.28 -9.96 -25.39
CA ASP A 256 10.11 -11.08 -25.86
C ASP A 256 9.29 -12.35 -26.13
N LEU A 257 8.17 -12.54 -25.41
CA LEU A 257 7.22 -13.64 -25.67
C LEU A 257 6.29 -13.38 -26.87
N GLY A 258 6.39 -12.22 -27.53
CA GLY A 258 5.46 -11.80 -28.58
C GLY A 258 4.07 -11.40 -28.05
N CYS A 259 3.95 -11.15 -26.72
CA CYS A 259 2.73 -10.78 -26.05
C CYS A 259 2.92 -9.46 -25.28
N PRO A 260 3.08 -8.31 -25.97
CA PRO A 260 3.38 -7.03 -25.33
C PRO A 260 2.24 -6.58 -24.41
N VAL A 261 2.60 -5.80 -23.39
CA VAL A 261 1.61 -5.22 -22.46
C VAL A 261 0.76 -4.19 -23.20
N VAL A 262 -0.55 -4.30 -23.06
CA VAL A 262 -1.52 -3.37 -23.63
C VAL A 262 -1.29 -1.94 -23.14
N GLY A 263 -1.41 -0.96 -24.04
CA GLY A 263 -1.21 0.47 -23.72
C GLY A 263 0.23 0.83 -23.37
N ASP A 264 1.20 -0.02 -23.75
CA ASP A 264 2.62 0.26 -23.58
C ASP A 264 3.16 1.06 -24.77
N SER A 265 3.37 2.36 -24.58
CA SER A 265 3.87 3.27 -25.62
C SER A 265 5.31 3.01 -26.05
N LYS A 266 6.07 2.16 -25.30
CA LYS A 266 7.49 1.94 -25.52
C LYS A 266 7.81 0.53 -26.01
N TYR A 267 7.12 -0.47 -25.48
CA TYR A 267 7.33 -1.88 -25.76
C TYR A 267 6.07 -2.56 -26.33
N GLY A 268 4.98 -1.81 -26.50
CA GLY A 268 3.73 -2.30 -27.06
C GLY A 268 3.70 -2.30 -28.58
N ASP A 269 2.66 -2.83 -29.13
CA ASP A 269 2.34 -2.91 -30.57
C ASP A 269 1.30 -1.87 -31.02
N GLY A 270 0.95 -0.92 -30.14
CA GLY A 270 -0.06 0.11 -30.37
C GLY A 270 -1.46 -0.27 -29.89
N SER A 271 -1.70 -1.49 -29.43
CA SER A 271 -2.99 -1.91 -28.84
C SER A 271 -3.22 -1.21 -27.50
N ASP A 272 -4.32 -0.44 -27.39
CA ASP A 272 -4.68 0.28 -26.15
C ASP A 272 -6.20 0.33 -25.95
N PRO A 273 -6.87 -0.83 -25.77
CA PRO A 273 -8.33 -0.86 -25.53
C PRO A 273 -8.74 -0.30 -24.17
N ILE A 274 -7.82 -0.17 -23.21
CA ILE A 274 -8.12 0.28 -21.84
C ILE A 274 -7.60 1.69 -21.51
N ARG A 275 -6.99 2.38 -22.49
CA ARG A 275 -6.45 3.75 -22.39
C ARG A 275 -5.46 3.95 -21.24
N ARG A 276 -4.67 2.91 -20.96
CA ARG A 276 -3.61 2.94 -19.95
C ARG A 276 -2.69 1.73 -20.10
N LEU A 277 -1.50 1.80 -19.49
CA LEU A 277 -0.64 0.63 -19.36
C LEU A 277 -1.38 -0.48 -18.58
N GLY A 278 -1.53 -1.65 -19.19
CA GLY A 278 -2.15 -2.83 -18.64
C GLY A 278 -1.27 -3.58 -17.63
N LEU A 279 -0.67 -2.87 -16.66
CA LEU A 279 0.23 -3.46 -15.65
C LEU A 279 -0.11 -2.95 -14.26
N HIS A 280 -0.28 -3.90 -13.32
CA HIS A 280 -0.70 -3.62 -11.94
C HIS A 280 -0.01 -4.53 -10.93
N ALA A 281 0.65 -3.95 -9.93
CA ALA A 281 1.26 -4.65 -8.79
C ALA A 281 0.18 -4.97 -7.76
N TYR A 282 -0.45 -6.16 -7.84
CA TYR A 282 -1.63 -6.46 -7.05
C TYR A 282 -1.33 -7.12 -5.71
N LYS A 283 -0.16 -7.79 -5.57
CA LYS A 283 0.21 -8.51 -4.35
C LYS A 283 1.61 -8.15 -3.89
N LEU A 284 1.77 -7.98 -2.58
CA LEU A 284 3.03 -7.65 -1.94
C LEU A 284 3.10 -8.29 -0.56
N CYS A 285 4.06 -9.21 -0.36
CA CYS A 285 4.30 -9.90 0.90
C CYS A 285 5.74 -9.68 1.36
N PHE A 286 5.92 -9.28 2.61
CA PHE A 286 7.22 -9.00 3.17
C PHE A 286 7.25 -9.19 4.68
N LYS A 287 8.44 -9.35 5.26
CA LYS A 287 8.66 -9.27 6.70
C LYS A 287 8.83 -7.82 7.12
N HIS A 288 8.08 -7.40 8.13
CA HIS A 288 8.18 -6.05 8.66
C HIS A 288 9.60 -5.76 9.15
N PRO A 289 10.23 -4.62 8.74
CA PRO A 289 11.65 -4.38 8.97
C PRO A 289 12.06 -4.28 10.45
N VAL A 290 11.11 -3.91 11.31
CA VAL A 290 11.38 -3.71 12.75
C VAL A 290 10.81 -4.83 13.61
N THR A 291 9.56 -5.27 13.33
CA THR A 291 8.89 -6.28 14.16
C THR A 291 9.15 -7.71 13.71
N GLY A 292 9.58 -7.90 12.45
CA GLY A 292 9.75 -9.21 11.84
C GLY A 292 8.44 -9.93 11.45
N GLU A 293 7.29 -9.31 11.70
CA GLU A 293 5.97 -9.87 11.37
C GLU A 293 5.77 -10.03 9.86
N ASP A 294 5.08 -11.09 9.47
CA ASP A 294 4.69 -11.32 8.08
C ASP A 294 3.55 -10.39 7.67
N MET A 295 3.84 -9.50 6.72
CA MET A 295 2.90 -8.54 6.15
C MET A 295 2.45 -9.01 4.77
N LYS A 296 1.12 -9.03 4.54
CA LYS A 296 0.54 -9.49 3.27
C LYS A 296 -0.53 -8.51 2.83
N PHE A 297 -0.35 -7.96 1.63
CA PHE A 297 -1.27 -7.00 1.03
C PHE A 297 -1.66 -7.45 -0.36
N GLU A 298 -2.95 -7.33 -0.66
CA GLU A 298 -3.50 -7.58 -1.98
C GLU A 298 -4.50 -6.48 -2.34
N THR A 299 -4.57 -6.13 -3.61
CA THR A 299 -5.57 -5.22 -4.19
C THR A 299 -6.36 -5.95 -5.26
N ASP A 300 -7.54 -5.45 -5.55
CA ASP A 300 -8.32 -5.96 -6.68
C ASP A 300 -7.60 -5.69 -8.00
N ILE A 301 -7.68 -6.64 -8.93
CA ILE A 301 -7.25 -6.44 -10.31
C ILE A 301 -8.18 -5.40 -10.95
N PRO A 302 -7.65 -4.37 -11.64
CA PRO A 302 -8.49 -3.35 -12.28
C PRO A 302 -9.52 -3.98 -13.22
N LYS A 303 -10.80 -3.63 -13.06
CA LYS A 303 -11.89 -4.19 -13.88
C LYS A 303 -11.66 -4.04 -15.37
N ALA A 304 -11.09 -2.90 -15.79
CA ALA A 304 -10.75 -2.64 -17.18
C ALA A 304 -9.81 -3.70 -17.80
N PHE A 305 -9.08 -4.50 -17.00
CA PHE A 305 -8.22 -5.57 -17.54
C PHE A 305 -9.02 -6.79 -18.01
N TYR A 306 -10.25 -6.93 -17.58
CA TYR A 306 -11.13 -8.03 -18.00
C TYR A 306 -11.97 -7.65 -19.24
N GLU A 307 -12.28 -6.38 -19.43
CA GLU A 307 -13.15 -5.91 -20.50
C GLU A 307 -12.74 -6.39 -21.90
N PRO A 308 -11.45 -6.27 -22.35
CA PRO A 308 -11.08 -6.72 -23.68
C PRO A 308 -11.14 -8.25 -23.87
N ILE A 309 -11.06 -9.00 -22.76
CA ILE A 309 -11.10 -10.47 -22.79
C ILE A 309 -12.54 -10.99 -22.85
N GLU A 310 -13.50 -10.23 -22.29
CA GLU A 310 -14.89 -10.63 -22.11
C GLU A 310 -15.85 -10.02 -23.15
N SER A 311 -15.37 -9.06 -23.96
CA SER A 311 -16.15 -8.33 -25.00
C SER A 311 -16.53 -9.22 -26.20
#